data_95fe9d7848c65e2f0f02c967529c9ec6
#
_entry.id   95fe9d7848c65e2f0f02c967529c9ec6
#
_cell.length_a   1.000
_cell.length_b   1.000
_cell.length_c   1.000
_cell.angle_alpha   90.00
_cell.angle_beta   90.00
_cell.angle_gamma   90.00
#
_symmetry.space_group_name_H-M   'P 1'
#
loop_
_entity.id
_entity.type
_entity.pdbx_description
1 polymer ?
#
loop_
_entity_poly.entity_id
_entity_poly.type
_entity_poly.pdbx_seq_one_letter_code
_entity_poly.pdbx_strand_id
1 'polypeptide(L)'
;MIKVLFENHHLYYLPNFIPVMEEMRKRKKYEIFASIPFMMDKEEKSTFVNACNKLNIETIVAESEESRLSKIKKKSFDLVIVGNIGQLKKVINDNELTVMIYHGIGLKQSYYNDIDARIDL
;
A
#
# COMPACT_ATOMS: atom_id res chain seq x y z
N MET A 1 -9.09 -15.06 -6.95
CA MET A 1 -7.96 -14.14 -7.20
C MET A 1 -7.30 -13.72 -5.90
N ILE A 2 -6.03 -13.46 -5.96
CA ILE A 2 -5.27 -12.99 -4.80
C ILE A 2 -5.50 -11.48 -4.67
N LYS A 3 -5.99 -11.03 -3.52
CA LYS A 3 -6.22 -9.61 -3.25
C LYS A 3 -4.96 -8.98 -2.68
N VAL A 4 -4.47 -7.93 -3.33
CA VAL A 4 -3.23 -7.25 -2.95
C VAL A 4 -3.53 -5.79 -2.68
N LEU A 5 -3.04 -5.29 -1.55
CA LEU A 5 -3.11 -3.88 -1.21
C LEU A 5 -1.72 -3.26 -1.24
N PHE A 6 -1.59 -2.15 -1.96
CA PHE A 6 -0.43 -1.28 -1.87
C PHE A 6 -0.79 -0.12 -0.95
N GLU A 7 -0.27 -0.15 0.26
CA GLU A 7 -0.52 0.88 1.26
C GLU A 7 0.54 1.97 1.13
N ASN A 8 0.11 3.20 0.95
CA ASN A 8 0.99 4.33 0.67
C ASN A 8 0.86 5.42 1.71
N HIS A 9 1.97 6.09 1.99
CA HIS A 9 1.99 7.28 2.83
C HIS A 9 2.37 8.52 2.02
N HIS A 10 3.15 8.34 0.95
CA HIS A 10 3.67 9.44 0.15
C HIS A 10 3.72 9.07 -1.32
N LEU A 11 3.64 10.08 -2.17
CA LEU A 11 3.71 9.89 -3.61
C LEU A 11 5.05 9.25 -4.04
N TYR A 12 6.13 9.54 -3.34
CA TYR A 12 7.45 9.05 -3.75
C TYR A 12 7.61 7.52 -3.63
N TYR A 13 6.67 6.82 -3.04
CA TYR A 13 6.68 5.34 -3.07
C TYR A 13 6.24 4.80 -4.44
N LEU A 14 5.49 5.59 -5.18
CA LEU A 14 4.89 5.16 -6.43
C LEU A 14 5.89 4.62 -7.46
N PRO A 15 7.05 5.29 -7.70
CA PRO A 15 8.03 4.77 -8.65
C PRO A 15 8.56 3.38 -8.29
N ASN A 16 8.56 3.04 -7.01
CA ASN A 16 8.99 1.71 -6.56
C ASN A 16 7.88 0.67 -6.68
N PHE A 17 6.63 1.11 -6.58
CA PHE A 17 5.47 0.22 -6.67
C PHE A 17 5.05 -0.08 -8.10
N ILE A 18 5.19 0.88 -9.01
CA ILE A 18 4.71 0.72 -10.39
C ILE A 18 5.25 -0.52 -11.07
N PRO A 19 6.56 -0.82 -11.05
CA PRO A 19 7.05 -2.03 -11.72
C PRO A 19 6.43 -3.31 -11.17
N VAL A 20 6.19 -3.37 -9.86
CA VAL A 20 5.56 -4.52 -9.23
C VAL A 20 4.09 -4.62 -9.64
N MET A 21 3.38 -3.49 -9.63
CA MET A 21 1.99 -3.42 -10.08
C MET A 21 1.84 -3.87 -11.53
N GLU A 22 2.73 -3.41 -12.40
CA GLU A 22 2.70 -3.78 -13.82
C GLU A 22 2.88 -5.28 -14.01
N GLU A 23 3.84 -5.86 -13.30
CA GLU A 23 4.09 -7.30 -13.40
C GLU A 23 2.92 -8.11 -12.86
N MET A 24 2.32 -7.68 -11.76
CA MET A 24 1.14 -8.33 -11.21
C MET A 24 -0.04 -8.27 -12.17
N ARG A 25 -0.22 -7.15 -12.87
CA ARG A 25 -1.30 -7.02 -13.86
C ARG A 25 -1.10 -7.99 -15.03
N LYS A 26 0.11 -8.18 -15.47
CA LYS A 26 0.41 -9.13 -16.56
C LYS A 26 0.04 -10.56 -16.19
N ARG A 27 0.17 -10.93 -14.93
CA ARG A 27 -0.08 -12.32 -14.48
C ARG A 27 -1.56 -12.66 -14.36
N LYS A 28 -2.45 -11.68 -14.32
CA LYS A 28 -3.91 -11.85 -14.34
C LYS A 28 -4.50 -12.72 -13.23
N LYS A 29 -3.79 -12.89 -12.12
CA LYS A 29 -4.28 -13.65 -10.97
C LYS A 29 -4.36 -12.79 -9.70
N TYR A 30 -4.17 -11.50 -9.83
CA TYR A 30 -4.22 -10.56 -8.72
C TYR A 30 -5.31 -9.54 -8.92
N GLU A 31 -6.01 -9.24 -7.83
CA GLU A 31 -6.93 -8.12 -7.75
C GLU A 31 -6.20 -7.06 -6.94
N ILE A 32 -5.88 -5.93 -7.56
CA ILE A 32 -4.93 -4.98 -7.00
C ILE A 32 -5.62 -3.71 -6.56
N PHE A 33 -5.34 -3.28 -5.33
CA PHE A 33 -5.86 -2.07 -4.73
C PHE A 33 -4.70 -1.21 -4.24
N ALA A 34 -4.91 0.11 -4.24
CA ALA A 34 -3.94 1.04 -3.68
C ALA A 34 -4.68 2.01 -2.76
N SER A 35 -4.24 2.11 -1.53
CA SER A 35 -4.81 3.06 -0.59
C SER A 35 -4.04 4.36 -0.62
N ILE A 36 -4.75 5.48 -0.47
CA ILE A 36 -4.17 6.81 -0.52
C ILE A 36 -4.51 7.53 0.79
N PRO A 37 -3.50 8.00 1.55
CA PRO A 37 -3.74 8.69 2.81
C PRO A 37 -4.61 9.92 2.63
N PHE A 38 -5.49 10.15 3.58
CA PHE A 38 -6.36 11.33 3.55
C PHE A 38 -5.55 12.62 3.51
N MET A 39 -4.44 12.67 4.23
CA MET A 39 -3.61 13.87 4.36
C MET A 39 -2.69 14.14 3.16
N MET A 40 -2.67 13.26 2.18
CA MET A 40 -1.86 13.49 0.98
C MET A 40 -2.38 14.73 0.25
N ASP A 41 -1.45 15.55 -0.26
CA ASP A 41 -1.79 16.76 -1.01
C ASP A 41 -2.68 16.44 -2.22
N LYS A 42 -3.57 17.38 -2.57
CA LYS A 42 -4.55 17.20 -3.63
C LYS A 42 -3.90 16.86 -4.98
N GLU A 43 -2.81 17.55 -5.33
CA GLU A 43 -2.11 17.30 -6.59
C GLU A 43 -1.45 15.92 -6.58
N GLU A 44 -0.86 15.54 -5.45
CA GLU A 44 -0.25 14.22 -5.29
C GLU A 44 -1.29 13.12 -5.39
N LYS A 45 -2.47 13.31 -4.76
CA LYS A 45 -3.58 12.36 -4.86
C LYS A 45 -3.99 12.17 -6.31
N SER A 46 -4.14 13.28 -7.04
CA SER A 46 -4.54 13.23 -8.44
C SER A 46 -3.53 12.47 -9.28
N THR A 47 -2.25 12.75 -9.09
CA THR A 47 -1.17 12.02 -9.78
C THR A 47 -1.21 10.54 -9.49
N PHE A 48 -1.39 10.18 -8.23
CA PHE A 48 -1.45 8.79 -7.80
C PHE A 48 -2.66 8.06 -8.40
N VAL A 49 -3.82 8.68 -8.31
CA VAL A 49 -5.06 8.10 -8.85
C VAL A 49 -4.94 7.90 -10.36
N ASN A 50 -4.39 8.87 -11.08
CA ASN A 50 -4.20 8.76 -12.52
C ASN A 50 -3.27 7.60 -12.88
N ALA A 51 -2.19 7.43 -12.15
CA ALA A 51 -1.26 6.32 -12.37
C ALA A 51 -1.95 4.97 -12.14
N CYS A 52 -2.74 4.87 -11.08
CA CYS A 52 -3.48 3.65 -10.78
C CYS A 52 -4.54 3.35 -11.85
N ASN A 53 -5.23 4.37 -12.32
CA ASN A 53 -6.23 4.21 -13.38
C ASN A 53 -5.63 3.65 -14.67
N LYS A 54 -4.42 4.09 -15.02
CA LYS A 54 -3.72 3.59 -16.19
C LYS A 54 -3.40 2.10 -16.09
N LEU A 55 -3.22 1.60 -14.88
CA LEU A 55 -2.92 0.20 -14.62
C LEU A 55 -4.14 -0.62 -14.23
N ASN A 56 -5.33 -0.03 -14.27
CA ASN A 56 -6.58 -0.68 -13.86
C ASN A 56 -6.53 -1.13 -12.39
N ILE A 57 -5.96 -0.30 -11.54
CA ILE A 57 -5.87 -0.55 -10.11
C ILE A 57 -6.92 0.29 -9.40
N GLU A 58 -7.72 -0.35 -8.54
CA GLU A 58 -8.73 0.36 -7.76
C GLU A 58 -8.08 1.11 -6.60
N THR A 59 -8.44 2.38 -6.43
CA THR A 59 -7.94 3.18 -5.33
C THR A 59 -8.92 3.21 -4.16
N ILE A 60 -8.39 3.20 -2.94
CA ILE A 60 -9.18 3.33 -1.72
C ILE A 60 -8.93 4.72 -1.17
N VAL A 61 -9.93 5.58 -1.30
CA VAL A 61 -9.90 6.95 -0.81
C VAL A 61 -11.14 7.15 0.07
N ALA A 62 -11.00 7.91 1.13
CA ALA A 62 -12.10 8.16 2.04
C ALA A 62 -12.11 9.61 2.52
N GLU A 63 -13.20 10.00 3.18
CA GLU A 63 -13.40 11.36 3.66
C GLU A 63 -12.57 11.69 4.90
N SER A 64 -12.03 10.68 5.57
CA SER A 64 -11.17 10.84 6.73
C SER A 64 -10.20 9.67 6.82
N GLU A 65 -9.13 9.84 7.58
CA GLU A 65 -8.16 8.76 7.79
C GLU A 65 -8.80 7.59 8.54
N GLU A 66 -9.64 7.87 9.51
CA GLU A 66 -10.36 6.83 10.24
C GLU A 66 -11.24 6.00 9.31
N SER A 67 -11.99 6.65 8.44
CA SER A 67 -12.84 5.97 7.47
C SER A 67 -12.01 5.14 6.49
N ARG A 68 -10.86 5.65 6.04
CA ARG A 68 -9.96 4.94 5.15
C ARG A 68 -9.44 3.65 5.80
N LEU A 69 -8.97 3.75 7.02
CA LEU A 69 -8.45 2.59 7.76
C LEU A 69 -9.55 1.54 7.99
N SER A 70 -10.76 1.99 8.30
CA SER A 70 -11.90 1.11 8.48
C SER A 70 -12.25 0.37 7.19
N LYS A 71 -12.26 1.06 6.06
CA LYS A 71 -12.52 0.44 4.76
C LYS A 71 -11.48 -0.63 4.41
N ILE A 72 -10.22 -0.35 4.69
CA ILE A 72 -9.13 -1.29 4.43
C ILE A 72 -9.31 -2.55 5.28
N LYS A 73 -9.56 -2.38 6.57
CA LYS A 73 -9.73 -3.53 7.47
C LYS A 73 -10.92 -4.40 7.10
N LYS A 74 -12.03 -3.79 6.73
CA LYS A 74 -13.24 -4.53 6.33
C LYS A 74 -13.04 -5.31 5.04
N LYS A 75 -12.25 -4.77 4.12
CA LYS A 75 -12.06 -5.40 2.81
C LYS A 75 -11.23 -6.66 2.91
N SER A 76 -10.26 -6.69 3.80
CA SER A 76 -9.34 -7.82 4.00
C SER A 76 -8.59 -8.23 2.73
N PHE A 77 -7.29 -8.40 2.85
CA PHE A 77 -6.41 -8.71 1.72
C PHE A 77 -5.59 -9.95 2.02
N ASP A 78 -5.09 -10.58 0.96
CA ASP A 78 -4.17 -11.72 1.10
C ASP A 78 -2.73 -11.21 1.28
N LEU A 79 -2.41 -10.09 0.66
CA LEU A 79 -1.07 -9.53 0.65
C LEU A 79 -1.15 -8.01 0.81
N VAL A 80 -0.36 -7.46 1.73
CA VAL A 80 -0.25 -6.02 1.93
C VAL A 80 1.20 -5.61 1.67
N ILE A 81 1.39 -4.70 0.71
CA ILE A 81 2.71 -4.21 0.32
C ILE A 81 2.84 -2.76 0.79
N VAL A 82 3.91 -2.47 1.50
CA VAL A 82 4.17 -1.14 2.06
C VAL A 82 5.56 -0.65 1.69
N GLY A 83 5.73 0.67 1.67
CA GLY A 83 7.04 1.31 1.51
C GLY A 83 7.61 1.78 2.84
N ASN A 84 6.83 1.71 3.90
CA ASN A 84 7.22 2.14 5.24
C ASN A 84 6.37 1.36 6.24
N ILE A 85 6.91 1.16 7.43
CA ILE A 85 6.18 0.51 8.52
C ILE A 85 4.94 1.34 8.90
N GLY A 86 5.12 2.63 9.13
CA GLY A 86 4.05 3.59 9.33
C GLY A 86 2.88 3.09 10.16
N GLN A 87 1.70 3.07 9.55
CA GLN A 87 0.47 2.67 10.22
C GLN A 87 0.08 1.22 9.92
N LEU A 88 1.06 0.40 9.59
CA LEU A 88 0.82 -0.99 9.17
C LEU A 88 -0.13 -1.75 10.10
N LYS A 89 0.10 -1.66 11.41
CA LYS A 89 -0.74 -2.35 12.40
C LYS A 89 -2.21 -1.94 12.35
N LYS A 90 -2.50 -0.74 11.86
CA LYS A 90 -3.86 -0.22 11.78
C LYS A 90 -4.61 -0.69 10.54
N VAL A 91 -3.88 -1.18 9.53
CA VAL A 91 -4.48 -1.56 8.26
C VAL A 91 -4.50 -3.07 8.02
N ILE A 92 -3.69 -3.85 8.74
CA ILE A 92 -3.59 -5.29 8.52
C ILE A 92 -4.48 -6.10 9.47
N ASN A 93 -4.84 -7.29 9.02
CA ASN A 93 -5.49 -8.32 9.83
C ASN A 93 -4.48 -9.44 10.08
N ASP A 94 -4.75 -10.30 11.06
CA ASP A 94 -3.77 -11.28 11.54
C ASP A 94 -3.32 -12.30 10.48
N ASN A 95 -4.17 -12.60 9.53
CA ASN A 95 -3.89 -13.60 8.50
C ASN A 95 -3.37 -13.01 7.18
N GLU A 96 -3.03 -11.75 7.17
CA GLU A 96 -2.53 -11.09 5.96
C GLU A 96 -1.00 -11.12 5.93
N LEU A 97 -0.44 -11.50 4.78
CA LEU A 97 1.01 -11.48 4.55
C LEU A 97 1.45 -10.05 4.27
N THR A 98 2.55 -9.61 4.87
CA THR A 98 3.05 -8.25 4.67
C THR A 98 4.43 -8.25 4.04
N VAL A 99 4.61 -7.35 3.06
CA VAL A 99 5.87 -7.19 2.33
C VAL A 99 6.25 -5.71 2.34
N MET A 100 7.51 -5.41 2.61
CA MET A 100 8.01 -4.04 2.52
C MET A 100 8.96 -3.89 1.35
N ILE A 101 8.72 -2.87 0.52
CA ILE A 101 9.60 -2.49 -0.57
C ILE A 101 10.32 -1.21 -0.14
N TYR A 102 11.64 -1.27 -0.04
CA TYR A 102 12.44 -0.11 0.35
C TYR A 102 12.43 0.94 -0.78
N HIS A 103 12.36 2.19 -0.38
CA HIS A 103 12.28 3.32 -1.31
C HIS A 103 13.54 4.19 -1.33
N GLY A 104 14.65 3.69 -0.79
CA GLY A 104 15.91 4.40 -0.75
C GLY A 104 17.05 3.50 -0.31
N ILE A 105 18.28 4.05 -0.33
CA ILE A 105 19.48 3.31 0.02
C ILE A 105 19.68 3.25 1.53
N GLY A 106 19.28 4.31 2.24
CA GLY A 106 19.45 4.39 3.69
C GLY A 106 18.35 3.64 4.42
N LEU A 107 18.72 2.71 5.27
CA LEU A 107 17.76 1.99 6.10
C LEU A 107 17.64 2.68 7.45
N LYS A 108 16.42 3.00 7.84
CA LYS A 108 16.17 3.60 9.13
C LYS A 108 16.31 2.55 10.24
N GLN A 109 16.80 2.98 11.38
CA GLN A 109 16.96 2.10 12.54
C GLN A 109 15.64 1.41 12.92
N SER A 110 14.53 2.11 12.80
CA SER A 110 13.21 1.58 13.13
C SER A 110 12.82 0.34 12.31
N TYR A 111 13.35 0.19 11.10
CA TYR A 111 13.05 -0.97 10.27
C TYR A 111 13.61 -2.27 10.87
N TYR A 112 14.68 -2.15 11.62
CA TYR A 112 15.33 -3.29 12.25
C TYR A 112 14.88 -3.53 13.69
N ASN A 113 14.47 -2.46 14.37
CA ASN A 113 14.21 -2.51 15.81
C ASN A 113 12.73 -2.73 16.15
N ASP A 114 11.82 -2.49 15.21
CA ASP A 114 10.39 -2.65 15.48
C ASP A 114 9.95 -4.08 15.12
N ILE A 115 10.11 -4.97 16.10
CA ILE A 115 9.72 -6.37 15.91
C ILE A 115 8.20 -6.55 15.82
N ASP A 116 7.44 -5.54 16.21
CA ASP A 116 5.97 -5.57 16.12
C ASP A 116 5.44 -5.07 14.78
N ALA A 117 6.31 -4.72 13.86
CA ALA A 117 5.90 -4.15 12.59
C ALA A 117 5.16 -5.13 11.68
N ARG A 118 5.27 -6.43 11.93
CA ARG A 118 4.60 -7.46 11.12
C ARG A 118 5.04 -7.44 9.65
N ILE A 119 6.36 -7.37 9.43
CA ILE A 119 6.93 -7.52 8.09
C ILE A 119 7.38 -8.96 7.94
N ASP A 120 6.80 -9.65 6.99
CA ASP A 120 7.08 -11.07 6.73
C ASP A 120 8.17 -11.27 5.69
N LEU A 121 8.28 -10.30 4.76
CA LEU A 121 9.29 -10.35 3.69
C LEU A 121 9.91 -8.99 3.45
#